data_bb3ac8f2953b30abf3e6a40ddcdeb799
#
_entry.id   bb3ac8f2953b30abf3e6a40ddcdeb799
#
_cell.length_a   1.000
_cell.length_b   1.000
_cell.length_c   1.000
_cell.angle_alpha   90.00
_cell.angle_beta   90.00
_cell.angle_gamma   90.00
#
_symmetry.space_group_name_H-M   'P 1'
#
loop_
_entity.id
_entity.type
_entity.pdbx_description
1 polymer ?
#
loop_
_entity_poly.entity_id
_entity_poly.type
_entity_poly.pdbx_seq_one_letter_code
_entity_poly.pdbx_strand_id
1 'polypeptide(L)'
;MTSATARALHVARAGYGSALLLLPGPALRLCGGHPADRRSRNVARVLGARHLIQAAVTAGIGPSAELLGLGAAVDITHAASMAGLALADRRVRRVTLTDALIETAFAAAGLSSAVPPRIG
;
A
#
# COMPACT_ATOMS: atom_id res chain seq x y z
N MET A 1 -1.02 4.87 19.94
CA MET A 1 -1.56 5.45 18.69
C MET A 1 -2.98 5.91 18.94
N THR A 2 -3.30 7.06 18.41
CA THR A 2 -4.68 7.56 18.49
C THR A 2 -5.57 6.82 17.49
N SER A 3 -6.85 6.67 17.81
CA SER A 3 -7.85 6.14 16.89
C SER A 3 -7.90 6.94 15.58
N ALA A 4 -7.55 8.23 15.63
CA ALA A 4 -7.47 9.10 14.46
C ALA A 4 -6.37 8.66 13.48
N THR A 5 -5.19 8.25 13.97
CA THR A 5 -4.09 7.77 13.12
C THR A 5 -4.44 6.45 12.44
N ALA A 6 -5.07 5.52 13.18
CA ALA A 6 -5.54 4.26 12.61
C ALA A 6 -6.59 4.51 11.51
N ARG A 7 -7.52 5.41 11.78
CA ARG A 7 -8.56 5.78 10.82
C ARG A 7 -7.96 6.42 9.57
N ALA A 8 -6.99 7.33 9.73
CA ALA A 8 -6.29 7.94 8.61
C ALA A 8 -5.56 6.89 7.75
N LEU A 9 -4.91 5.91 8.37
CA LEU A 9 -4.25 4.82 7.67
C LEU A 9 -5.26 4.00 6.84
N HIS A 10 -6.41 3.65 7.42
CA HIS A 10 -7.45 2.89 6.70
C HIS A 10 -8.03 3.69 5.53
N VAL A 11 -8.33 4.96 5.74
CA VAL A 11 -8.86 5.84 4.69
C VAL A 11 -7.85 5.99 3.55
N ALA A 12 -6.58 6.21 3.88
CA ALA A 12 -5.52 6.32 2.89
C ALA A 12 -5.35 5.01 2.09
N ARG A 13 -5.35 3.87 2.78
CA ARG A 13 -5.24 2.56 2.14
C ARG A 13 -6.45 2.25 1.25
N ALA A 14 -7.66 2.50 1.74
CA ALA A 14 -8.89 2.32 0.97
C ALA A 14 -8.94 3.26 -0.25
N GLY A 15 -8.53 4.52 -0.09
CA GLY A 15 -8.44 5.49 -1.18
C GLY A 15 -7.43 5.08 -2.25
N TYR A 16 -6.23 4.67 -1.84
CA TYR A 16 -5.19 4.19 -2.75
C TYR A 16 -5.65 2.92 -3.48
N GLY A 17 -6.19 1.96 -2.75
CA GLY A 17 -6.72 0.72 -3.32
C GLY A 17 -7.86 0.96 -4.32
N SER A 18 -8.78 1.86 -3.98
CA SER A 18 -9.89 2.23 -4.87
C SER A 18 -9.40 2.90 -6.15
N ALA A 19 -8.42 3.80 -6.05
CA ALA A 19 -7.83 4.46 -7.21
C ALA A 19 -7.17 3.45 -8.15
N LEU A 20 -6.39 2.52 -7.61
CA LEU A 20 -5.72 1.48 -8.41
C LEU A 20 -6.72 0.52 -9.07
N LEU A 21 -7.79 0.17 -8.37
CA LEU A 21 -8.79 -0.77 -8.87
C LEU A 21 -9.72 -0.13 -9.91
N LEU A 22 -10.24 1.05 -9.62
CA LEU A 22 -11.27 1.71 -10.43
C LEU A 22 -10.69 2.64 -11.49
N LEU A 23 -9.53 3.25 -11.22
CA LEU A 23 -8.87 4.23 -12.08
C LEU A 23 -7.40 3.85 -12.31
N PRO A 24 -7.11 2.63 -12.82
CA PRO A 24 -5.72 2.18 -12.96
C PRO A 24 -4.92 3.03 -13.96
N GLY A 25 -5.54 3.54 -15.03
CA GLY A 25 -4.88 4.41 -16.00
C GLY A 25 -4.39 5.72 -15.37
N PRO A 26 -5.27 6.55 -14.80
CA PRO A 26 -4.87 7.77 -14.10
C PRO A 26 -3.90 7.53 -12.94
N ALA A 27 -4.09 6.47 -12.15
CA ALA A 27 -3.19 6.11 -11.05
C ALA A 27 -1.79 5.80 -11.56
N LEU A 28 -1.66 5.01 -12.63
CA LEU A 28 -0.37 4.72 -13.26
C LEU A 28 0.29 5.98 -13.80
N ARG A 29 -0.48 6.88 -14.40
CA ARG A 29 0.05 8.15 -14.93
C ARG A 29 0.64 9.00 -13.82
N LEU A 30 -0.02 9.12 -12.67
CA LEU A 30 0.49 9.84 -11.51
C LEU A 30 1.77 9.21 -10.94
N CYS A 31 1.87 7.88 -11.00
CA CYS A 31 3.04 7.14 -10.52
C CYS A 31 4.18 7.04 -11.55
N GLY A 32 4.02 7.65 -12.73
CA GLY A 32 5.03 7.63 -13.79
C GLY A 32 5.03 6.36 -14.64
N GLY A 33 3.94 5.60 -14.62
CA GLY A 33 3.74 4.41 -15.46
C GLY A 33 3.03 4.72 -16.77
N HIS A 34 2.85 3.70 -17.61
CA HIS A 34 2.19 3.79 -18.91
C HIS A 34 0.71 3.37 -18.77
N PRO A 35 -0.26 4.31 -18.84
CA PRO A 35 -1.67 4.01 -18.64
C PRO A 35 -2.28 3.12 -19.72
N ALA A 36 -1.67 3.04 -20.90
CA ALA A 36 -2.14 2.21 -21.99
C ALA A 36 -1.69 0.74 -21.91
N ASP A 37 -0.73 0.43 -21.05
CA ASP A 37 -0.23 -0.93 -20.89
C ASP A 37 -1.22 -1.78 -20.09
N ARG A 38 -1.79 -2.79 -20.78
CA ARG A 38 -2.79 -3.70 -20.19
C ARG A 38 -2.22 -4.43 -18.98
N ARG A 39 -0.98 -4.92 -19.06
CA ARG A 39 -0.33 -5.66 -17.98
C ARG A 39 -0.19 -4.78 -16.73
N SER A 40 0.29 -3.57 -16.90
CA SER A 40 0.42 -2.61 -15.79
C SER A 40 -0.93 -2.29 -15.16
N ARG A 41 -1.99 -2.11 -15.97
CA ARG A 41 -3.34 -1.87 -15.45
C ARG A 41 -3.87 -3.06 -14.67
N ASN A 42 -3.64 -4.29 -15.15
CA ASN A 42 -4.07 -5.50 -14.46
C ASN A 42 -3.33 -5.66 -13.12
N VAL A 43 -2.03 -5.42 -13.10
CA VAL A 43 -1.22 -5.44 -11.87
C VAL A 43 -1.73 -4.37 -10.89
N ALA A 44 -2.02 -3.16 -11.36
CA ALA A 44 -2.59 -2.09 -10.54
C ALA A 44 -3.93 -2.50 -9.92
N ARG A 45 -4.81 -3.15 -10.68
CA ARG A 45 -6.10 -3.63 -10.17
C ARG A 45 -5.95 -4.70 -9.09
N VAL A 46 -5.04 -5.67 -9.29
CA VAL A 46 -4.74 -6.70 -8.29
C VAL A 46 -4.21 -6.07 -7.01
N LEU A 47 -3.28 -5.13 -7.14
CA LEU A 47 -2.74 -4.39 -6.01
C LEU A 47 -3.84 -3.58 -5.30
N GLY A 48 -4.71 -2.93 -6.04
CA GLY A 48 -5.86 -2.19 -5.50
C GLY A 48 -6.81 -3.09 -4.72
N ALA A 49 -7.13 -4.26 -5.26
CA ALA A 49 -7.96 -5.25 -4.57
C ALA A 49 -7.30 -5.72 -3.27
N ARG A 50 -5.99 -5.95 -3.27
CA ARG A 50 -5.24 -6.30 -2.06
C ARG A 50 -5.39 -5.24 -0.96
N HIS A 51 -5.21 -3.97 -1.32
CA HIS A 51 -5.36 -2.87 -0.36
C HIS A 51 -6.77 -2.76 0.20
N LEU A 52 -7.79 -2.94 -0.64
CA LEU A 52 -9.19 -2.90 -0.20
C LEU A 52 -9.53 -4.07 0.72
N ILE A 53 -9.07 -5.28 0.41
CA ILE A 53 -9.27 -6.45 1.26
C ILE A 53 -8.59 -6.20 2.61
N GLN A 54 -7.36 -5.71 2.62
CA GLN A 54 -6.61 -5.41 3.83
C GLN A 54 -7.30 -4.36 4.69
N ALA A 55 -7.82 -3.30 4.08
CA ALA A 55 -8.60 -2.28 4.76
C ALA A 55 -9.91 -2.84 5.33
N ALA A 56 -10.63 -3.65 4.57
CA ALA A 56 -11.89 -4.25 4.99
C ALA A 56 -11.71 -5.23 6.15
N VAL A 57 -10.68 -6.07 6.10
CA VAL A 57 -10.35 -7.02 7.18
C VAL A 57 -10.04 -6.25 8.47
N THR A 58 -9.21 -5.23 8.38
CA THR A 58 -8.83 -4.43 9.54
C THR A 58 -10.03 -3.66 10.12
N ALA A 59 -10.89 -3.12 9.26
CA ALA A 59 -12.11 -2.44 9.70
C ALA A 59 -13.11 -3.40 10.38
N GLY A 60 -13.22 -4.64 9.86
CA GLY A 60 -14.16 -5.64 10.38
C GLY A 60 -13.71 -6.27 11.70
N ILE A 61 -12.43 -6.58 11.84
CA ILE A 61 -11.87 -7.24 13.04
C ILE A 61 -11.43 -6.20 14.08
N GLY A 62 -11.10 -5.01 13.65
CA GLY A 62 -10.53 -3.95 14.47
C GLY A 62 -8.98 -3.94 14.39
N PRO A 63 -8.36 -2.79 14.72
CA PRO A 63 -6.92 -2.63 14.60
C PRO A 63 -6.18 -3.26 15.78
N SER A 64 -5.91 -4.56 15.73
CA SER A 64 -5.03 -5.23 16.68
C SER A 64 -3.56 -5.02 16.31
N ALA A 65 -2.66 -5.13 17.29
CA ALA A 65 -1.22 -5.02 17.06
C ALA A 65 -0.74 -6.13 16.10
N GLU A 66 -1.25 -7.34 16.23
CA GLU A 66 -0.90 -8.46 15.36
C GLU A 66 -1.35 -8.21 13.92
N LEU A 67 -2.56 -7.71 13.72
CA LEU A 67 -3.11 -7.44 12.39
C LEU A 67 -2.36 -6.29 11.70
N LEU A 68 -2.04 -5.23 12.45
CA LEU A 68 -1.26 -4.11 11.94
C LEU A 68 0.17 -4.54 11.61
N GLY A 69 0.79 -5.37 12.45
CA GLY A 69 2.11 -5.94 12.22
C GLY A 69 2.15 -6.85 11.00
N LEU A 70 1.15 -7.71 10.83
CA LEU A 70 1.03 -8.58 9.65
C LEU A 70 0.85 -7.74 8.37
N GLY A 71 0.00 -6.72 8.41
CA GLY A 71 -0.18 -5.80 7.30
C GLY A 71 1.12 -5.09 6.92
N ALA A 72 1.87 -4.63 7.91
CA ALA A 72 3.18 -4.01 7.68
C ALA A 72 4.17 -4.99 7.05
N ALA A 73 4.18 -6.25 7.48
CA ALA A 73 5.05 -7.28 6.89
C ALA A 73 4.71 -7.52 5.42
N VAL A 74 3.43 -7.54 5.06
CA VAL A 74 2.96 -7.65 3.67
C VAL A 74 3.41 -6.43 2.86
N ASP A 75 3.24 -5.23 3.40
CA ASP A 75 3.63 -3.98 2.73
C ASP A 75 5.14 -3.92 2.50
N ILE A 76 5.96 -4.32 3.48
CA ILE A 76 7.43 -4.38 3.37
C ILE A 76 7.85 -5.38 2.30
N THR A 77 7.26 -6.56 2.28
CA THR A 77 7.56 -7.60 1.28
C THR A 77 7.26 -7.10 -0.12
N HIS A 78 6.12 -6.43 -0.29
CA HIS A 78 5.75 -5.85 -1.57
C HIS A 78 6.70 -4.70 -1.96
N ALA A 79 7.02 -3.80 -1.03
CA ALA A 79 7.95 -2.69 -1.27
C ALA A 79 9.32 -3.20 -1.71
N ALA A 80 9.85 -4.24 -1.04
CA ALA A 80 11.12 -4.87 -1.41
C ALA A 80 11.05 -5.46 -2.82
N SER A 81 9.94 -6.12 -3.17
CA SER A 81 9.71 -6.69 -4.50
C SER A 81 9.70 -5.59 -5.58
N MET A 82 9.05 -4.47 -5.30
CA MET A 82 9.00 -3.33 -6.22
C MET A 82 10.36 -2.65 -6.38
N ALA A 83 11.11 -2.51 -5.30
CA ALA A 83 12.47 -1.99 -5.35
C ALA A 83 13.40 -2.90 -6.18
N GLY A 84 13.29 -4.22 -6.01
CA GLY A 84 14.01 -5.19 -6.82
C GLY A 84 13.68 -5.09 -8.31
N LEU A 85 12.38 -4.96 -8.64
CA LEU A 85 11.93 -4.78 -10.01
C LEU A 85 12.43 -3.45 -10.61
N ALA A 86 12.46 -2.39 -9.82
CA ALA A 86 13.00 -1.10 -10.25
C ALA A 86 14.49 -1.18 -10.62
N LEU A 87 15.27 -1.99 -9.91
CA LEU A 87 16.67 -2.24 -10.21
C LEU A 87 16.85 -3.09 -11.48
N ALA A 88 15.95 -4.05 -11.70
CA ALA A 88 16.04 -5.00 -12.81
C ALA A 88 15.51 -4.44 -14.12
N ASP A 89 14.52 -3.55 -14.11
CA ASP A 89 13.85 -3.06 -15.31
C ASP A 89 13.67 -1.53 -15.29
N ARG A 90 14.39 -0.85 -16.16
CA ARG A 90 14.33 0.61 -16.30
C ARG A 90 12.96 1.12 -16.76
N ARG A 91 12.21 0.32 -17.52
CA ARG A 91 10.91 0.74 -18.08
C ARG A 91 9.87 1.00 -16.99
N VAL A 92 9.92 0.23 -15.91
CA VAL A 92 8.96 0.31 -14.81
C VAL A 92 9.54 0.99 -13.57
N ARG A 93 10.77 1.51 -13.66
CA ARG A 93 11.49 2.05 -12.49
C ARG A 93 10.71 3.14 -11.76
N ARG A 94 10.14 4.09 -12.48
CA ARG A 94 9.43 5.22 -11.86
C ARG A 94 8.18 4.75 -11.12
N VAL A 95 7.36 3.93 -11.75
CA VAL A 95 6.13 3.43 -11.15
C VAL A 95 6.43 2.49 -9.98
N THR A 96 7.41 1.61 -10.11
CA THR A 96 7.75 0.67 -9.05
C THR A 96 8.41 1.35 -7.85
N LEU A 97 9.27 2.36 -8.05
CA LEU A 97 9.82 3.14 -6.95
C LEU A 97 8.75 3.98 -6.24
N THR A 98 7.83 4.58 -7.00
CA THR A 98 6.71 5.33 -6.40
C THR A 98 5.85 4.42 -5.54
N ASP A 99 5.50 3.24 -6.05
CA ASP A 99 4.73 2.26 -5.29
C ASP A 99 5.50 1.76 -4.06
N ALA A 100 6.80 1.48 -4.19
CA ALA A 100 7.65 1.07 -3.07
C ALA A 100 7.67 2.13 -1.96
N LEU A 101 7.73 3.41 -2.30
CA LEU A 101 7.67 4.50 -1.33
C LEU A 101 6.32 4.56 -0.61
N ILE A 102 5.22 4.42 -1.34
CA ILE A 102 3.86 4.37 -0.78
C ILE A 102 3.71 3.19 0.18
N GLU A 103 4.14 2.01 -0.24
CA GLU A 103 4.09 0.79 0.58
C GLU A 103 4.95 0.90 1.84
N THR A 104 6.13 1.52 1.72
CA THR A 104 7.00 1.79 2.86
C THR A 104 6.34 2.74 3.85
N ALA A 105 5.64 3.75 3.38
CA ALA A 105 4.87 4.66 4.23
C ALA A 105 3.74 3.92 4.96
N PHE A 106 3.01 3.03 4.28
CA PHE A 106 1.99 2.19 4.92
C PHE A 106 2.61 1.25 5.96
N ALA A 107 3.75 0.63 5.66
CA ALA A 107 4.46 -0.24 6.61
C ALA A 107 4.88 0.53 7.86
N ALA A 108 5.48 1.70 7.69
CA ALA A 108 5.90 2.56 8.80
C ALA A 108 4.72 2.98 9.67
N ALA A 109 3.61 3.39 9.05
CA ALA A 109 2.39 3.76 9.76
C ALA A 109 1.80 2.57 10.53
N GLY A 110 1.76 1.38 9.90
CA GLY A 110 1.28 0.15 10.53
C GLY A 110 2.14 -0.27 11.72
N LEU A 111 3.46 -0.25 11.58
CA LEU A 111 4.40 -0.59 12.67
C LEU A 111 4.34 0.40 13.82
N SER A 112 4.30 1.71 13.52
CA SER A 112 4.14 2.75 14.53
C SER A 112 2.83 2.58 15.32
N SER A 113 1.82 2.09 14.65
CA SER A 113 0.50 1.84 15.21
C SER A 113 0.43 0.58 16.06
N ALA A 114 1.27 -0.41 15.76
CA ALA A 114 1.34 -1.69 16.48
C ALA A 114 2.13 -1.59 17.79
N VAL A 115 3.01 -0.59 17.93
CA VAL A 115 3.82 -0.40 19.15
C VAL A 115 2.95 0.26 20.22
N PRO A 116 2.79 -0.36 21.42
CA PRO A 116 2.05 0.27 22.49
C PRO A 116 2.72 1.58 22.93
N PRO A 117 1.95 2.57 23.40
CA PRO A 117 2.53 3.81 23.90
C PRO A 117 3.49 3.53 25.06
N ARG A 118 4.68 4.11 25.00
CA ARG A 118 5.62 4.01 26.10
C ARG A 118 5.00 4.72 27.30
N ILE A 119 4.75 3.97 28.34
CA ILE A 119 4.37 4.52 29.64
C ILE A 119 5.64 5.16 30.21
N GLY A 120 5.71 6.47 30.08
CA GLY A 120 6.79 7.27 30.66
C GLY A 120 6.58 7.51 32.14
#